data_9b2b1230584c6cf413eb605596b07d09
#
_entry.id   9b2b1230584c6cf413eb605596b07d09
#
_cell.length_a   1.000
_cell.length_b   1.000
_cell.length_c   1.000
_cell.angle_alpha   90.00
_cell.angle_beta   90.00
_cell.angle_gamma   90.00
#
_symmetry.space_group_name_H-M   'P 1'
#
loop_
_entity.id
_entity.type
_entity.pdbx_description
1 polymer ?
#
loop_
_entity_poly.entity_id
_entity_poly.type
_entity_poly.pdbx_seq_one_letter_code
_entity_poly.pdbx_strand_id
1 'polypeptide(L)'
;MNFTVYSRKGCDYCERIKTVLRLTGCTYVVYNLGEEFTREEFIAEFGEGSTFPQVSCDGTKIGGSVETVKFLKEQQLSLIHI
;
A
#
# COMPACT_ATOMS: atom_id res chain seq x y z
N MET A 1 3.26 -11.85 5.54
CA MET A 1 3.20 -10.37 5.58
C MET A 1 1.78 -9.93 5.23
N ASN A 2 1.21 -9.06 6.05
CA ASN A 2 -0.13 -8.54 5.83
C ASN A 2 -0.04 -7.06 5.46
N PHE A 3 -0.47 -6.74 4.24
CA PHE A 3 -0.43 -5.37 3.73
C PHE A 3 -1.75 -4.67 3.94
N THR A 4 -1.70 -3.38 4.21
CA THR A 4 -2.87 -2.51 4.25
C THR A 4 -2.66 -1.41 3.22
N VAL A 5 -3.62 -1.25 2.32
CA VAL A 5 -3.56 -0.25 1.25
C VAL A 5 -4.62 0.82 1.51
N TYR A 6 -4.18 2.06 1.70
CA TYR A 6 -5.08 3.21 1.81
C TYR A 6 -5.25 3.78 0.42
N SER A 7 -6.46 3.69 -0.10
CA SER A 7 -6.80 3.93 -1.51
C SER A 7 -7.90 4.98 -1.65
N ARG A 8 -8.11 5.45 -2.87
CA ARG A 8 -9.25 6.32 -3.22
C ARG A 8 -9.73 5.96 -4.63
N LYS A 9 -10.94 6.38 -4.96
CA LYS A 9 -11.50 6.19 -6.30
C LYS A 9 -10.71 6.99 -7.33
N GLY A 10 -10.59 6.43 -8.53
CA GLY A 10 -9.92 7.11 -9.66
C GLY A 10 -8.41 7.22 -9.52
N CYS A 11 -7.80 6.36 -8.73
CA CYS A 11 -6.36 6.38 -8.49
C CYS A 11 -5.70 5.20 -9.22
N ASP A 12 -5.02 5.48 -10.32
CA ASP A 12 -4.34 4.43 -11.11
C ASP A 12 -3.24 3.74 -10.33
N TYR A 13 -2.48 4.49 -9.56
CA TYR A 13 -1.40 3.91 -8.74
C TYR A 13 -1.96 3.00 -7.66
N CYS A 14 -3.14 3.33 -7.12
CA CYS A 14 -3.83 2.47 -6.15
C CYS A 14 -4.19 1.13 -6.80
N GLU A 15 -4.72 1.17 -8.01
CA GLU A 15 -5.10 -0.05 -8.74
C GLU A 15 -3.86 -0.88 -9.09
N ARG A 16 -2.77 -0.24 -9.47
CA ARG A 16 -1.52 -0.93 -9.77
C ARG A 16 -0.97 -1.65 -8.56
N ILE A 17 -0.95 -1.02 -7.41
CA ILE A 17 -0.38 -1.66 -6.22
C ILE A 17 -1.25 -2.81 -5.73
N LYS A 18 -2.57 -2.68 -5.84
CA LYS A 18 -3.49 -3.79 -5.53
C LYS A 18 -3.23 -4.97 -6.44
N THR A 19 -3.02 -4.73 -7.73
CA THR A 19 -2.70 -5.77 -8.70
C THR A 19 -1.36 -6.45 -8.37
N VAL A 20 -0.34 -5.67 -8.06
CA VAL A 20 0.98 -6.21 -7.72
C VAL A 20 0.88 -7.09 -6.48
N LEU A 21 0.19 -6.64 -5.44
CA LEU A 21 0.02 -7.43 -4.21
C LEU A 21 -0.72 -8.73 -4.49
N ARG A 22 -1.76 -8.68 -5.31
CA ARG A 22 -2.53 -9.88 -5.69
C ARG A 22 -1.66 -10.86 -6.47
N LEU A 23 -0.89 -10.37 -7.44
CA LEU A 23 -0.06 -11.23 -8.29
C LEU A 23 1.13 -11.84 -7.54
N THR A 24 1.62 -11.17 -6.52
CA THR A 24 2.71 -11.71 -5.69
C THR A 24 2.21 -12.64 -4.59
N GLY A 25 0.91 -12.88 -4.52
CA GLY A 25 0.33 -13.78 -3.53
C GLY A 25 0.33 -13.25 -2.11
N CYS A 26 0.44 -11.94 -1.94
CA CYS A 26 0.45 -11.33 -0.62
C CYS A 26 -0.97 -11.22 -0.05
N THR A 27 -1.08 -11.35 1.25
CA THR A 27 -2.32 -11.05 1.97
C THR A 27 -2.42 -9.53 2.13
N TYR A 28 -3.56 -8.96 1.75
CA TYR A 28 -3.74 -7.52 1.88
C TYR A 28 -5.20 -7.15 2.10
N VAL A 29 -5.42 -5.99 2.70
CA VAL A 29 -6.74 -5.38 2.82
C VAL A 29 -6.66 -3.99 2.21
N VAL A 30 -7.80 -3.52 1.68
CA VAL A 30 -7.90 -2.19 1.06
C VAL A 30 -8.91 -1.36 1.85
N TYR A 31 -8.47 -0.19 2.29
CA TYR A 31 -9.34 0.82 2.88
C TYR A 31 -9.51 1.95 1.90
N ASN A 32 -10.74 2.39 1.68
CA ASN A 32 -11.07 3.43 0.70
C ASN A 32 -11.48 4.72 1.40
N LEU A 33 -10.96 5.83 0.87
CA LEU A 33 -11.30 7.17 1.34
C LEU A 33 -12.82 7.38 1.23
N GLY A 34 -13.42 7.85 2.31
CA GLY A 34 -14.86 8.07 2.37
C GLY A 34 -15.65 6.84 2.80
N GLU A 35 -15.02 5.69 2.91
CA GLU A 35 -15.64 4.45 3.37
C GLU A 35 -15.05 4.02 4.71
N GLU A 36 -13.81 3.54 4.72
CA GLU A 36 -13.15 3.06 5.94
C GLU A 36 -12.39 4.15 6.69
N PHE A 37 -12.09 5.27 6.03
CA PHE A 37 -11.39 6.39 6.68
C PHE A 37 -11.77 7.72 6.03
N THR A 38 -11.56 8.80 6.77
CA THR A 38 -11.80 10.16 6.29
C THR A 38 -10.49 10.80 5.83
N ARG A 39 -10.61 11.91 5.09
CA ARG A 39 -9.44 12.69 4.69
C ARG A 39 -8.64 13.18 5.90
N GLU A 40 -9.34 13.63 6.95
CA GLU A 40 -8.70 14.09 8.18
C GLU A 40 -7.92 12.99 8.87
N GLU A 41 -8.49 11.79 8.94
CA GLU A 41 -7.81 10.62 9.50
C GLU A 41 -6.57 10.26 8.68
N PHE A 42 -6.67 10.35 7.37
CA PHE A 42 -5.55 10.07 6.48
C PHE A 42 -4.41 11.07 6.70
N ILE A 43 -4.73 12.36 6.77
CA ILE A 43 -3.73 13.42 6.99
C ILE A 43 -3.08 13.25 8.37
N ALA A 44 -3.87 12.91 9.39
CA ALA A 44 -3.34 12.70 10.74
C ALA A 44 -2.36 11.52 10.77
N GLU A 45 -2.61 10.47 9.99
CA GLU A 45 -1.78 9.26 9.97
C GLU A 45 -0.55 9.41 9.09
N PHE A 46 -0.70 10.02 7.92
CA PHE A 46 0.36 10.06 6.91
C PHE A 46 0.96 11.44 6.66
N GLY A 47 0.33 12.49 7.17
CA GLY A 47 0.80 13.86 7.02
C GLY A 47 0.14 14.60 5.85
N GLU A 48 0.12 15.92 5.94
CA GLU A 48 -0.39 16.75 4.85
C GLU A 48 0.46 16.59 3.61
N GLY A 49 -0.19 16.61 2.45
CA GLY A 49 0.49 16.46 1.18
C GLY A 49 0.79 15.02 0.82
N SER A 50 0.43 14.06 1.65
CA SER A 50 0.61 12.64 1.33
C SER A 50 -0.28 12.24 0.16
N THR A 51 0.28 11.44 -0.72
CA THR A 51 -0.42 10.96 -1.92
C THR A 51 -0.99 9.57 -1.69
N PHE A 52 -1.88 9.15 -2.60
CA PHE A 52 -2.41 7.80 -2.64
C PHE A 52 -1.68 6.98 -3.71
N PRO A 53 -1.49 5.68 -3.50
CA PRO A 53 -1.83 4.93 -2.29
C PRO A 53 -0.82 5.14 -1.17
N GLN A 54 -1.20 4.80 0.06
CA GLN A 54 -0.26 4.63 1.16
C GLN A 54 -0.38 3.19 1.63
N VAL A 55 0.75 2.54 1.85
CA VAL A 55 0.79 1.11 2.15
C VAL A 55 1.56 0.87 3.44
N SER A 56 1.01 -0.01 4.26
CA SER A 56 1.67 -0.52 5.47
C SER A 56 1.84 -2.02 5.34
N CYS A 57 2.84 -2.56 6.01
CA CYS A 57 3.06 -3.99 6.10
C CYS A 57 3.23 -4.35 7.57
N ASP A 58 2.33 -5.18 8.10
CA ASP A 58 2.34 -5.60 9.49
C ASP A 58 2.43 -4.41 10.45
N GLY A 59 1.71 -3.33 10.13
CA GLY A 59 1.65 -2.12 10.94
C GLY A 59 2.78 -1.12 10.71
N THR A 60 3.76 -1.45 9.87
CA THR A 60 4.87 -0.55 9.54
C THR A 60 4.59 0.16 8.23
N LYS A 61 4.65 1.49 8.22
CA LYS A 61 4.43 2.28 7.02
C LYS A 61 5.57 2.06 6.03
N ILE A 62 5.21 1.70 4.79
CA ILE A 62 6.19 1.51 3.72
C ILE A 62 6.29 2.77 2.86
N GLY A 63 5.15 3.36 2.52
CA GLY A 63 5.07 4.52 1.65
C GLY A 63 4.09 4.34 0.52
N GLY A 64 4.34 4.99 -0.60
CA GLY A 64 3.47 4.94 -1.77
C GLY A 64 3.75 3.74 -2.67
N SER A 65 3.29 3.83 -3.92
CA SER A 65 3.42 2.70 -4.84
C SER A 65 4.88 2.38 -5.17
N VAL A 66 5.71 3.39 -5.38
CA VAL A 66 7.13 3.19 -5.72
C VAL A 66 7.86 2.48 -4.57
N GLU A 67 7.69 2.96 -3.35
CA GLU A 67 8.32 2.38 -2.16
C GLU A 67 7.84 0.96 -1.92
N THR A 68 6.56 0.70 -2.17
CA THR A 68 5.99 -0.64 -1.99
C THR A 68 6.53 -1.62 -3.03
N VAL A 69 6.63 -1.21 -4.28
CA VAL A 69 7.22 -2.06 -5.33
C VAL A 69 8.67 -2.39 -5.00
N LYS A 70 9.43 -1.40 -4.55
CA LYS A 70 10.81 -1.59 -4.14
C LYS A 70 10.91 -2.59 -2.98
N PHE A 71 10.05 -2.43 -1.98
CA PHE A 71 9.98 -3.35 -0.85
C PHE A 71 9.71 -4.78 -1.30
N LEU A 72 8.73 -4.96 -2.18
CA LEU A 72 8.38 -6.29 -2.69
C LEU A 72 9.51 -6.91 -3.51
N LYS A 73 10.21 -6.13 -4.31
CA LYS A 73 11.37 -6.61 -5.07
C LYS A 73 12.47 -7.10 -4.14
N GLU A 74 12.74 -6.40 -3.08
CA GLU A 74 13.74 -6.80 -2.10
C GLU A 74 13.36 -8.12 -1.44
N GLN A 75 12.07 -8.30 -1.11
CA GLN A 75 11.58 -9.55 -0.53
C GLN A 75 11.66 -10.70 -1.52
N GLN A 76 11.29 -10.47 -2.77
CA GLN A 76 11.35 -11.49 -3.83
C GLN A 76 12.78 -11.94 -4.11
N LEU A 77 13.72 -11.01 -4.14
CA LEU A 77 15.12 -11.34 -4.32
C LEU A 77 15.62 -12.25 -3.21
N SER A 78 15.18 -11.99 -1.98
CA SER A 78 15.50 -12.86 -0.85
C SER A 78 14.94 -14.26 -1.03
N LEU A 79 13.75 -14.40 -1.62
CA LEU A 79 13.13 -15.69 -1.86
C LEU A 79 13.80 -16.43 -3.03
N ILE A 80 14.25 -15.72 -4.04
CA ILE A 80 14.90 -16.31 -5.21
C ILE A 80 16.23 -16.95 -4.84
N HIS A 81 16.89 -16.44 -3.83
CA HIS A 81 18.16 -16.98 -3.38
C HIS A 81 18.03 -18.17 -2.43
N ILE A 82 16.84 -18.59 -2.18
CA ILE A 82 16.56 -19.80 -1.42
C ILE A 82 16.48 -20.98 -2.37
#